data_a0cd2ef2b3ec0235a00cade07cfb52a1
#
_entry.id   a0cd2ef2b3ec0235a00cade07cfb52a1
#
_cell.length_a   1.000
_cell.length_b   1.000
_cell.length_c   1.000
_cell.angle_alpha   90.00
_cell.angle_beta   90.00
_cell.angle_gamma   90.00
#
_symmetry.space_group_name_H-M   'P 1'
#
loop_
_entity.id
_entity.type
_entity.pdbx_description
1 polymer ?
#
loop_
_entity_poly.entity_id
_entity_poly.type
_entity_poly.pdbx_seq_one_letter_code
_entity_poly.pdbx_strand_id
1 'polypeptide(L)'
;MRTARRSFFMAGFSPRIAAVAAVVVLAPAVGACGYNTIPTKQERAEAAWADVQSQYQRRSDLVPNLVATVQGAAIQERTTLTQVIEARAKATSVNIDASNLDNAAAFQQYQQAQGELSSALSRLLVTVEAYPQLQANQNFLTLQSQLEGTENRIAVARRDYNEAVRDYNTELRTFPSVIWAKTLHGGSKPMQLFTATAEAQSAPTVNFDLGAQPGGGAPATAPGSTPPA
;
A
#
# COMPACT_ATOMS: atom_id res chain seq x y z
N MET A 1 -76.70 -39.37 8.03
CA MET A 1 -75.54 -38.41 7.89
C MET A 1 -74.39 -38.88 8.80
N ARG A 2 -73.38 -39.52 8.23
CA ARG A 2 -72.18 -40.03 8.97
C ARG A 2 -71.01 -39.10 8.65
N THR A 3 -70.60 -38.32 9.63
CA THR A 3 -69.41 -37.44 9.55
C THR A 3 -68.19 -38.31 9.85
N ALA A 4 -67.34 -38.52 8.79
CA ALA A 4 -66.06 -39.20 8.92
C ALA A 4 -65.05 -38.21 9.53
N ARG A 5 -64.58 -38.42 10.75
CA ARG A 5 -63.43 -37.79 11.37
C ARG A 5 -62.18 -38.37 10.75
N ARG A 6 -61.50 -37.56 9.93
CA ARG A 6 -60.12 -37.83 9.48
C ARG A 6 -59.15 -37.56 10.63
N SER A 7 -58.71 -38.61 11.29
CA SER A 7 -57.61 -38.58 12.25
C SER A 7 -56.31 -38.27 11.47
N PHE A 8 -55.82 -37.08 11.65
CA PHE A 8 -54.51 -36.70 11.14
C PHE A 8 -53.45 -37.39 12.00
N PHE A 9 -52.80 -38.42 11.46
CA PHE A 9 -51.76 -39.18 12.11
C PHE A 9 -50.51 -38.30 12.24
N MET A 10 -50.36 -37.62 13.36
CA MET A 10 -49.12 -36.98 13.76
C MET A 10 -48.10 -38.08 14.06
N ALA A 11 -47.31 -38.47 13.06
CA ALA A 11 -46.15 -39.33 13.24
C ALA A 11 -45.22 -38.65 14.25
N GLY A 12 -45.07 -39.26 15.43
CA GLY A 12 -44.16 -38.79 16.48
C GLY A 12 -42.71 -38.83 16.00
N PHE A 13 -42.25 -37.72 15.49
CA PHE A 13 -40.84 -37.51 15.11
C PHE A 13 -40.02 -37.48 16.40
N SER A 14 -39.17 -38.51 16.63
CA SER A 14 -38.38 -38.55 17.85
C SER A 14 -37.46 -37.31 17.89
N PRO A 15 -37.29 -36.66 19.06
CA PRO A 15 -36.50 -35.42 19.17
C PRO A 15 -35.05 -35.60 18.69
N ARG A 16 -34.54 -36.83 18.67
CA ARG A 16 -33.22 -37.19 18.16
C ARG A 16 -33.16 -37.09 16.63
N ILE A 17 -34.20 -37.49 15.90
CA ILE A 17 -34.27 -37.41 14.44
C ILE A 17 -34.43 -35.91 14.02
N ALA A 18 -35.25 -35.15 14.76
CA ALA A 18 -35.39 -33.71 14.54
C ALA A 18 -34.08 -32.96 14.78
N ALA A 19 -33.32 -33.32 15.82
CA ALA A 19 -31.99 -32.72 16.07
C ALA A 19 -30.96 -33.05 14.97
N VAL A 20 -30.93 -34.32 14.50
CA VAL A 20 -30.05 -34.71 13.39
C VAL A 20 -30.46 -34.02 12.09
N ALA A 21 -31.73 -33.93 11.78
CA ALA A 21 -32.22 -33.19 10.59
C ALA A 21 -31.92 -31.71 10.67
N ALA A 22 -32.03 -31.08 11.83
CA ALA A 22 -31.66 -29.68 12.04
C ALA A 22 -30.15 -29.45 11.82
N VAL A 23 -29.27 -30.33 12.29
CA VAL A 23 -27.83 -30.26 12.06
C VAL A 23 -27.49 -30.43 10.57
N VAL A 24 -28.13 -31.37 9.87
CA VAL A 24 -27.93 -31.63 8.43
C VAL A 24 -28.39 -30.43 7.57
N VAL A 25 -29.42 -29.70 8.01
CA VAL A 25 -29.89 -28.50 7.28
C VAL A 25 -29.07 -27.23 7.62
N LEU A 26 -28.62 -27.08 8.87
CA LEU A 26 -27.84 -25.94 9.32
C LEU A 26 -26.37 -25.99 8.85
N ALA A 27 -25.78 -27.17 8.73
CA ALA A 27 -24.37 -27.32 8.31
C ALA A 27 -24.08 -26.72 6.93
N PRO A 28 -24.87 -26.97 5.86
CA PRO A 28 -24.64 -26.33 4.56
C PRO A 28 -24.93 -24.84 4.55
N ALA A 29 -25.83 -24.33 5.41
CA ALA A 29 -26.11 -22.89 5.48
C ALA A 29 -24.92 -22.07 6.02
N VAL A 30 -24.18 -22.60 6.98
CA VAL A 30 -22.96 -21.99 7.51
C VAL A 30 -21.81 -22.10 6.49
N GLY A 31 -21.76 -23.19 5.71
CA GLY A 31 -20.74 -23.40 4.67
C GLY A 31 -20.90 -22.48 3.46
N ALA A 32 -22.12 -22.12 3.07
CA ALA A 32 -22.39 -21.29 1.90
C ALA A 32 -21.88 -19.85 2.05
N CYS A 33 -21.79 -19.31 3.27
CA CYS A 33 -21.32 -17.94 3.51
C CYS A 33 -19.85 -17.68 3.17
N GLY A 34 -18.98 -18.70 3.11
CA GLY A 34 -17.54 -18.52 2.83
C GLY A 34 -17.11 -18.87 1.40
N TYR A 35 -17.97 -19.59 0.66
CA TYR A 35 -17.59 -20.15 -0.65
C TYR A 35 -17.21 -19.09 -1.70
N ASN A 36 -18.01 -18.05 -1.84
CA ASN A 36 -17.79 -16.97 -2.81
C ASN A 36 -16.95 -15.80 -2.25
N THR A 37 -16.68 -15.78 -0.96
CA THR A 37 -15.99 -14.65 -0.31
C THR A 37 -14.52 -14.57 -0.74
N ILE A 38 -13.85 -15.73 -0.88
CA ILE A 38 -12.44 -15.78 -1.30
C ILE A 38 -12.27 -15.22 -2.72
N PRO A 39 -13.00 -15.71 -3.76
CA PRO A 39 -12.91 -15.14 -5.10
C PRO A 39 -13.28 -13.65 -5.14
N THR A 40 -14.34 -13.24 -4.41
CA THR A 40 -14.77 -11.84 -4.39
C THR A 40 -13.69 -10.91 -3.80
N LYS A 41 -13.02 -11.33 -2.72
CA LYS A 41 -11.93 -10.56 -2.12
C LYS A 41 -10.66 -10.57 -2.98
N GLN A 42 -10.41 -11.68 -3.68
CA GLN A 42 -9.32 -11.77 -4.66
C GLN A 42 -9.51 -10.75 -5.78
N GLU A 43 -10.67 -10.76 -6.43
CA GLU A 43 -11.03 -9.80 -7.48
C GLU A 43 -10.92 -8.35 -7.00
N ARG A 44 -11.33 -8.07 -5.76
CA ARG A 44 -11.17 -6.72 -5.18
C ARG A 44 -9.70 -6.33 -5.03
N ALA A 45 -8.84 -7.25 -4.60
CA ALA A 45 -7.41 -7.00 -4.48
C ALA A 45 -6.75 -6.80 -5.86
N GLU A 46 -7.14 -7.59 -6.87
CA GLU A 46 -6.68 -7.46 -8.25
C GLU A 46 -7.15 -6.15 -8.90
N ALA A 47 -8.38 -5.73 -8.66
CA ALA A 47 -8.89 -4.43 -9.11
C ALA A 47 -8.10 -3.27 -8.46
N ALA A 48 -7.85 -3.32 -7.15
CA ALA A 48 -7.04 -2.33 -6.46
C ALA A 48 -5.58 -2.32 -6.97
N TRP A 49 -5.04 -3.47 -7.38
CA TRP A 49 -3.75 -3.55 -8.06
C TRP A 49 -3.74 -2.83 -9.41
N ALA A 50 -4.78 -3.00 -10.21
CA ALA A 50 -4.92 -2.31 -11.50
C ALA A 50 -4.96 -0.78 -11.31
N ASP A 51 -5.60 -0.29 -10.24
CA ASP A 51 -5.59 1.13 -9.89
C ASP A 51 -4.17 1.61 -9.54
N VAL A 52 -3.40 0.85 -8.78
CA VAL A 52 -1.98 1.13 -8.50
C VAL A 52 -1.18 1.23 -9.79
N GLN A 53 -1.30 0.24 -10.68
CA GLN A 53 -0.60 0.24 -11.97
C GLN A 53 -0.97 1.45 -12.83
N SER A 54 -2.25 1.82 -12.86
CA SER A 54 -2.74 2.99 -13.60
C SER A 54 -2.09 4.30 -13.10
N GLN A 55 -1.93 4.48 -11.79
CA GLN A 55 -1.28 5.67 -11.24
C GLN A 55 0.24 5.68 -11.52
N TYR A 56 0.91 4.54 -11.45
CA TYR A 56 2.32 4.45 -11.83
C TYR A 56 2.55 4.69 -13.32
N GLN A 57 1.66 4.18 -14.17
CA GLN A 57 1.70 4.47 -15.61
C GLN A 57 1.55 5.98 -15.85
N ARG A 58 0.55 6.62 -15.24
CA ARG A 58 0.35 8.07 -15.35
C ARG A 58 1.60 8.85 -14.95
N ARG A 59 2.27 8.47 -13.84
CA ARG A 59 3.54 9.09 -13.45
C ARG A 59 4.61 8.93 -14.52
N SER A 60 4.77 7.72 -15.04
CA SER A 60 5.75 7.41 -16.09
C SER A 60 5.51 8.20 -17.38
N ASP A 61 4.25 8.51 -17.71
CA ASP A 61 3.86 9.26 -18.91
C ASP A 61 4.14 10.76 -18.78
N LEU A 62 4.21 11.28 -17.55
CA LEU A 62 4.58 12.67 -17.29
C LEU A 62 6.09 12.92 -17.41
N VAL A 63 6.92 11.90 -17.19
CA VAL A 63 8.40 12.04 -17.16
C VAL A 63 9.00 12.58 -18.47
N PRO A 64 8.63 12.11 -19.67
CA PRO A 64 9.19 12.64 -20.92
C PRO A 64 8.94 14.16 -21.10
N ASN A 65 7.73 14.61 -20.74
CA ASN A 65 7.36 16.02 -20.84
C ASN A 65 8.16 16.87 -19.84
N LEU A 66 8.36 16.37 -18.63
CA LEU A 66 9.19 17.02 -17.63
C LEU A 66 10.64 17.12 -18.09
N VAL A 67 11.23 16.03 -18.56
CA VAL A 67 12.60 15.99 -19.08
C VAL A 67 12.78 16.97 -20.24
N ALA A 68 11.86 17.00 -21.20
CA ALA A 68 11.91 17.93 -22.33
C ALA A 68 11.85 19.40 -21.89
N THR A 69 11.00 19.71 -20.91
CA THR A 69 10.84 21.07 -20.36
C THR A 69 12.11 21.52 -19.63
N VAL A 70 12.70 20.66 -18.81
CA VAL A 70 13.93 20.96 -18.07
C VAL A 70 15.13 21.03 -19.00
N GLN A 71 15.26 20.12 -19.96
CA GLN A 71 16.36 20.07 -20.92
C GLN A 71 16.46 21.35 -21.73
N GLY A 72 15.35 21.99 -22.10
CA GLY A 72 15.31 23.25 -22.84
C GLY A 72 15.90 24.45 -22.09
N ALA A 73 15.90 24.42 -20.75
CA ALA A 73 16.33 25.55 -19.91
C ALA A 73 17.59 25.24 -19.08
N ALA A 74 17.89 23.96 -18.80
CA ALA A 74 19.02 23.54 -17.96
C ALA A 74 19.89 22.49 -18.68
N ILE A 75 20.50 22.90 -19.79
CA ILE A 75 21.33 22.03 -20.68
C ILE A 75 22.50 21.38 -19.92
N GLN A 76 22.96 21.95 -18.80
CA GLN A 76 24.11 21.44 -18.03
C GLN A 76 23.77 20.24 -17.14
N GLU A 77 22.48 20.01 -16.86
CA GLU A 77 22.01 18.98 -15.95
C GLU A 77 21.82 17.60 -16.61
N ARG A 78 22.68 17.26 -17.57
CA ARG A 78 22.57 16.01 -18.36
C ARG A 78 22.57 14.76 -17.49
N THR A 79 23.38 14.72 -16.43
CA THR A 79 23.50 13.56 -15.55
C THR A 79 22.19 13.27 -14.82
N THR A 80 21.58 14.28 -14.21
CA THR A 80 20.31 14.15 -13.49
C THR A 80 19.18 13.76 -14.44
N LEU A 81 19.12 14.36 -15.62
CA LEU A 81 18.13 14.02 -16.64
C LEU A 81 18.29 12.57 -17.13
N THR A 82 19.54 12.12 -17.38
CA THR A 82 19.81 10.73 -17.78
C THR A 82 19.37 9.76 -16.71
N GLN A 83 19.68 10.02 -15.43
CA GLN A 83 19.23 9.19 -14.31
C GLN A 83 17.70 9.06 -14.24
N VAL A 84 16.95 10.13 -14.51
CA VAL A 84 15.48 10.07 -14.55
C VAL A 84 14.98 9.20 -15.71
N ILE A 85 15.59 9.32 -16.90
CA ILE A 85 15.24 8.53 -18.08
C ILE A 85 15.52 7.03 -17.82
N GLU A 86 16.70 6.70 -17.25
CA GLU A 86 17.08 5.34 -16.92
C GLU A 86 16.16 4.74 -15.84
N ALA A 87 15.89 5.48 -14.78
CA ALA A 87 14.96 5.06 -13.72
C ALA A 87 13.54 4.83 -14.27
N ARG A 88 13.07 5.67 -15.20
CA ARG A 88 11.80 5.47 -15.89
C ARG A 88 11.82 4.17 -16.71
N ALA A 89 12.86 3.97 -17.51
CA ALA A 89 13.00 2.76 -18.33
C ALA A 89 12.96 1.49 -17.45
N LYS A 90 13.66 1.50 -16.31
CA LYS A 90 13.67 0.42 -15.33
C LYS A 90 12.28 0.23 -14.72
N ALA A 91 11.62 1.30 -14.27
CA ALA A 91 10.30 1.25 -13.65
C ALA A 91 9.21 0.72 -14.61
N THR A 92 9.34 0.98 -15.92
CA THR A 92 8.41 0.48 -16.95
C THR A 92 8.73 -0.93 -17.44
N SER A 93 9.98 -1.39 -17.31
CA SER A 93 10.38 -2.74 -17.72
C SER A 93 9.96 -3.82 -16.73
N VAL A 94 9.80 -3.48 -15.45
CA VAL A 94 9.35 -4.40 -14.42
C VAL A 94 7.84 -4.34 -14.33
N ASN A 95 7.17 -5.40 -14.76
CA ASN A 95 5.72 -5.53 -14.66
C ASN A 95 5.35 -6.75 -13.83
N ILE A 96 4.26 -6.67 -13.08
CA ILE A 96 3.70 -7.77 -12.31
C ILE A 96 2.25 -7.94 -12.71
N ASP A 97 1.94 -9.12 -13.24
CA ASP A 97 0.56 -9.50 -13.51
C ASP A 97 -0.18 -9.82 -12.20
N ALA A 98 -1.49 -9.62 -12.20
CA ALA A 98 -2.35 -9.92 -11.04
C ALA A 98 -2.19 -11.37 -10.55
N SER A 99 -1.90 -12.31 -11.45
CA SER A 99 -1.64 -13.73 -11.13
C SER A 99 -0.35 -13.99 -10.35
N ASN A 100 0.58 -13.02 -10.31
CA ASN A 100 1.90 -13.14 -9.69
C ASN A 100 2.08 -12.26 -8.44
N LEU A 101 0.98 -11.77 -7.86
CA LEU A 101 1.00 -10.93 -6.66
C LEU A 101 1.43 -11.69 -5.39
N ASP A 102 1.50 -13.00 -5.43
CA ASP A 102 2.05 -13.87 -4.39
C ASP A 102 3.59 -13.95 -4.41
N ASN A 103 4.24 -13.55 -5.51
CA ASN A 103 5.69 -13.65 -5.68
C ASN A 103 6.40 -12.47 -4.98
N ALA A 104 6.96 -12.75 -3.80
CA ALA A 104 7.65 -11.75 -2.99
C ALA A 104 8.85 -11.11 -3.70
N ALA A 105 9.65 -11.89 -4.44
CA ALA A 105 10.84 -11.37 -5.13
C ALA A 105 10.46 -10.41 -6.27
N ALA A 106 9.48 -10.79 -7.12
CA ALA A 106 8.99 -9.94 -8.19
C ALA A 106 8.36 -8.65 -7.62
N PHE A 107 7.58 -8.77 -6.54
CA PHE A 107 6.94 -7.62 -5.88
C PHE A 107 7.97 -6.64 -5.30
N GLN A 108 9.02 -7.14 -4.65
CA GLN A 108 10.11 -6.30 -4.14
C GLN A 108 10.87 -5.61 -5.28
N GLN A 109 11.18 -6.32 -6.37
CA GLN A 109 11.84 -5.74 -7.54
C GLN A 109 11.02 -4.61 -8.15
N TYR A 110 9.69 -4.80 -8.28
CA TYR A 110 8.77 -3.77 -8.74
C TYR A 110 8.77 -2.55 -7.82
N GLN A 111 8.62 -2.78 -6.50
CA GLN A 111 8.62 -1.72 -5.50
C GLN A 111 9.94 -0.92 -5.52
N GLN A 112 11.08 -1.61 -5.66
CA GLN A 112 12.38 -0.98 -5.77
C GLN A 112 12.50 -0.11 -7.04
N ALA A 113 12.11 -0.63 -8.20
CA ALA A 113 12.18 0.10 -9.46
C ALA A 113 11.31 1.37 -9.44
N GLN A 114 10.10 1.28 -8.85
CA GLN A 114 9.22 2.43 -8.67
C GLN A 114 9.80 3.45 -7.66
N GLY A 115 10.46 2.97 -6.60
CA GLY A 115 11.15 3.81 -5.61
C GLY A 115 12.34 4.56 -6.20
N GLU A 116 13.14 3.92 -7.06
CA GLU A 116 14.25 4.54 -7.78
C GLU A 116 13.79 5.69 -8.67
N LEU A 117 12.65 5.52 -9.37
CA LEU A 117 12.06 6.59 -10.18
C LEU A 117 11.60 7.77 -9.29
N SER A 118 10.93 7.51 -8.16
CA SER A 118 10.54 8.58 -7.22
C SER A 118 11.77 9.34 -6.72
N SER A 119 12.84 8.64 -6.36
CA SER A 119 14.09 9.25 -5.88
C SER A 119 14.78 10.08 -6.96
N ALA A 120 14.79 9.60 -8.21
CA ALA A 120 15.37 10.34 -9.34
C ALA A 120 14.57 11.61 -9.64
N LEU A 121 13.25 11.55 -9.63
CA LEU A 121 12.37 12.70 -9.80
C LEU A 121 12.55 13.73 -8.67
N SER A 122 12.64 13.30 -7.42
CA SER A 122 12.90 14.19 -6.29
C SER A 122 14.24 14.93 -6.44
N ARG A 123 15.31 14.23 -6.84
CA ARG A 123 16.61 14.87 -7.12
C ARG A 123 16.52 15.88 -8.24
N LEU A 124 15.81 15.57 -9.33
CA LEU A 124 15.61 16.52 -10.43
C LEU A 124 14.89 17.78 -9.94
N LEU A 125 13.83 17.65 -9.14
CA LEU A 125 13.09 18.81 -8.62
C LEU A 125 13.97 19.69 -7.73
N VAL A 126 14.79 19.11 -6.86
CA VAL A 126 15.77 19.86 -6.04
C VAL A 126 16.80 20.55 -6.92
N THR A 127 17.30 19.91 -7.97
CA THR A 127 18.27 20.53 -8.91
C THR A 127 17.67 21.75 -9.63
N VAL A 128 16.38 21.68 -9.98
CA VAL A 128 15.67 22.79 -10.65
C VAL A 128 15.56 24.03 -9.77
N GLU A 129 15.64 23.92 -8.44
CA GLU A 129 15.65 25.08 -7.53
C GLU A 129 16.80 26.05 -7.82
N ALA A 130 17.91 25.59 -8.40
CA ALA A 130 19.03 26.43 -8.82
C ALA A 130 18.78 27.22 -10.12
N TYR A 131 17.64 27.01 -10.80
CA TYR A 131 17.32 27.60 -12.10
C TYR A 131 16.02 28.43 -12.03
N PRO A 132 16.10 29.74 -11.67
CA PRO A 132 14.92 30.61 -11.51
C PRO A 132 14.03 30.70 -12.75
N GLN A 133 14.63 30.62 -13.96
CA GLN A 133 13.89 30.63 -15.21
C GLN A 133 12.98 29.40 -15.39
N LEU A 134 13.34 28.26 -14.80
CA LEU A 134 12.47 27.05 -14.79
C LEU A 134 11.35 27.21 -13.79
N GLN A 135 11.62 27.78 -12.63
CA GLN A 135 10.60 28.05 -11.62
C GLN A 135 9.52 29.03 -12.12
N ALA A 136 9.88 29.95 -13.01
CA ALA A 136 8.93 30.86 -13.66
C ALA A 136 8.22 30.25 -14.87
N ASN A 137 8.61 29.06 -15.32
CA ASN A 137 8.04 28.41 -16.50
C ASN A 137 6.70 27.75 -16.16
N GLN A 138 5.61 28.25 -16.78
CA GLN A 138 4.25 27.75 -16.53
C GLN A 138 4.07 26.25 -16.84
N ASN A 139 4.75 25.74 -17.88
CA ASN A 139 4.68 24.32 -18.23
C ASN A 139 5.34 23.47 -17.15
N PHE A 140 6.48 23.93 -16.60
CA PHE A 140 7.16 23.24 -15.51
C PHE A 140 6.28 23.19 -14.25
N LEU A 141 5.71 24.32 -13.84
CA LEU A 141 4.82 24.40 -12.67
C LEU A 141 3.60 23.48 -12.82
N THR A 142 3.03 23.43 -14.02
CA THR A 142 1.89 22.54 -14.32
C THR A 142 2.30 21.08 -14.19
N LEU A 143 3.44 20.67 -14.74
CA LEU A 143 3.96 19.31 -14.67
C LEU A 143 4.32 18.91 -13.23
N GLN A 144 4.95 19.82 -12.48
CA GLN A 144 5.24 19.61 -11.06
C GLN A 144 3.96 19.34 -10.26
N SER A 145 2.95 20.17 -10.41
CA SER A 145 1.65 20.00 -9.75
C SER A 145 0.97 18.67 -10.13
N GLN A 146 1.08 18.27 -11.42
CA GLN A 146 0.54 16.97 -11.87
C GLN A 146 1.31 15.80 -11.27
N LEU A 147 2.64 15.88 -11.14
CA LEU A 147 3.45 14.87 -10.48
C LEU A 147 3.12 14.73 -9.00
N GLU A 148 3.05 15.85 -8.27
CA GLU A 148 2.66 15.86 -6.85
C GLU A 148 1.27 15.26 -6.66
N GLY A 149 0.30 15.64 -7.51
CA GLY A 149 -1.04 15.06 -7.49
C GLY A 149 -1.04 13.56 -7.80
N THR A 150 -0.15 13.09 -8.67
CA THR A 150 0.00 11.68 -9.00
C THR A 150 0.64 10.88 -7.86
N GLU A 151 1.66 11.43 -7.18
CA GLU A 151 2.27 10.80 -5.99
C GLU A 151 1.24 10.63 -4.87
N ASN A 152 0.38 11.62 -4.62
CA ASN A 152 -0.70 11.50 -3.67
C ASN A 152 -1.70 10.39 -4.04
N ARG A 153 -2.05 10.26 -5.33
CA ARG A 153 -2.92 9.17 -5.81
C ARG A 153 -2.26 7.81 -5.70
N ILE A 154 -0.96 7.71 -5.97
CA ILE A 154 -0.18 6.48 -5.76
C ILE A 154 -0.23 6.08 -4.28
N ALA A 155 -0.03 7.02 -3.36
CA ALA A 155 -0.10 6.73 -1.93
C ALA A 155 -1.48 6.22 -1.50
N VAL A 156 -2.57 6.82 -2.03
CA VAL A 156 -3.94 6.35 -1.79
C VAL A 156 -4.17 4.97 -2.38
N ALA A 157 -3.83 4.76 -3.66
CA ALA A 157 -4.02 3.47 -4.33
C ALA A 157 -3.24 2.32 -3.64
N ARG A 158 -2.01 2.59 -3.18
CA ARG A 158 -1.22 1.61 -2.39
C ARG A 158 -1.89 1.27 -1.06
N ARG A 159 -2.49 2.24 -0.38
CA ARG A 159 -3.22 2.01 0.87
C ARG A 159 -4.45 1.13 0.61
N ASP A 160 -5.22 1.46 -0.41
CA ASP A 160 -6.47 0.75 -0.77
C ASP A 160 -6.16 -0.69 -1.22
N TYR A 161 -5.08 -0.88 -2.00
CA TYR A 161 -4.55 -2.21 -2.32
C TYR A 161 -4.14 -2.99 -1.07
N ASN A 162 -3.38 -2.38 -0.16
CA ASN A 162 -2.96 -3.03 1.07
C ASN A 162 -4.15 -3.42 1.97
N GLU A 163 -5.22 -2.63 1.98
CA GLU A 163 -6.46 -2.97 2.68
C GLU A 163 -7.14 -4.17 2.04
N ALA A 164 -7.34 -4.15 0.72
CA ALA A 164 -7.95 -5.25 -0.02
C ALA A 164 -7.16 -6.57 0.13
N VAL A 165 -5.82 -6.51 0.05
CA VAL A 165 -4.96 -7.68 0.24
C VAL A 165 -5.01 -8.20 1.68
N ARG A 166 -5.05 -7.33 2.69
CA ARG A 166 -5.22 -7.77 4.09
C ARG A 166 -6.53 -8.49 4.29
N ASP A 167 -7.62 -7.97 3.73
CA ASP A 167 -8.94 -8.59 3.79
C ASP A 167 -8.93 -9.97 3.11
N TYR A 168 -8.30 -10.08 1.93
CA TYR A 168 -8.14 -11.36 1.23
C TYR A 168 -7.27 -12.35 2.01
N ASN A 169 -6.09 -11.93 2.45
CA ASN A 169 -5.17 -12.79 3.20
C ASN A 169 -5.77 -13.25 4.54
N THR A 170 -6.61 -12.41 5.17
CA THR A 170 -7.32 -12.75 6.40
C THR A 170 -8.37 -13.82 6.12
N GLU A 171 -9.14 -13.67 5.03
CA GLU A 171 -10.16 -14.64 4.63
C GLU A 171 -9.57 -16.03 4.39
N LEU A 172 -8.38 -16.13 3.79
CA LEU A 172 -7.70 -17.41 3.58
C LEU A 172 -7.36 -18.15 4.88
N ARG A 173 -7.31 -17.45 6.01
CA ARG A 173 -6.83 -17.99 7.30
C ARG A 173 -7.92 -18.12 8.36
N THR A 174 -9.09 -17.49 8.16
CA THR A 174 -10.17 -17.45 9.15
C THR A 174 -11.20 -18.54 8.88
N PHE A 175 -11.83 -19.05 9.97
CA PHE A 175 -12.94 -19.97 9.87
C PHE A 175 -14.25 -19.21 9.54
N PRO A 176 -15.16 -19.75 8.68
CA PRO A 176 -15.11 -21.06 8.04
C PRO A 176 -14.32 -21.10 6.70
N SER A 177 -13.92 -19.96 6.14
CA SER A 177 -13.35 -19.83 4.80
C SER A 177 -12.03 -20.59 4.60
N VAL A 178 -11.25 -20.79 5.68
CA VAL A 178 -10.00 -21.57 5.62
C VAL A 178 -10.21 -23.02 5.14
N ILE A 179 -11.41 -23.60 5.36
CA ILE A 179 -11.76 -24.94 4.87
C ILE A 179 -11.85 -24.88 3.34
N TRP A 180 -12.56 -23.90 2.81
CA TRP A 180 -12.74 -23.69 1.38
C TRP A 180 -11.43 -23.33 0.67
N ALA A 181 -10.60 -22.49 1.32
CA ALA A 181 -9.28 -22.16 0.83
C ALA A 181 -8.39 -23.39 0.62
N LYS A 182 -8.45 -24.36 1.54
CA LYS A 182 -7.61 -25.57 1.48
C LYS A 182 -8.18 -26.68 0.58
N THR A 183 -9.50 -26.74 0.40
CA THR A 183 -10.16 -27.85 -0.34
C THR A 183 -10.47 -27.46 -1.78
N LEU A 184 -11.23 -26.39 -2.00
CA LEU A 184 -11.73 -25.99 -3.31
C LEU A 184 -10.90 -24.89 -3.96
N HIS A 185 -10.28 -24.02 -3.16
CA HIS A 185 -9.45 -22.92 -3.61
C HIS A 185 -7.96 -23.15 -3.27
N GLY A 186 -7.48 -24.40 -3.38
CA GLY A 186 -6.09 -24.77 -3.03
C GLY A 186 -4.99 -24.04 -3.82
N GLY A 187 -5.35 -23.35 -4.91
CA GLY A 187 -4.47 -22.46 -5.66
C GLY A 187 -4.38 -21.04 -5.12
N SER A 188 -5.27 -20.64 -4.21
CA SER A 188 -5.30 -19.29 -3.62
C SER A 188 -4.14 -19.12 -2.64
N LYS A 189 -3.23 -18.22 -2.96
CA LYS A 189 -2.05 -17.90 -2.13
C LYS A 189 -2.15 -16.49 -1.57
N PRO A 190 -1.55 -16.23 -0.39
CA PRO A 190 -1.49 -14.88 0.15
C PRO A 190 -0.74 -13.93 -0.78
N MET A 191 -1.32 -12.77 -1.05
CA MET A 191 -0.72 -11.70 -1.85
C MET A 191 0.24 -10.85 -1.01
N GLN A 192 1.21 -10.22 -1.68
CA GLN A 192 2.20 -9.36 -1.05
C GLN A 192 1.63 -7.96 -0.79
N LEU A 193 2.14 -7.33 0.27
CA LEU A 193 1.76 -5.97 0.68
C LEU A 193 2.88 -4.98 0.35
N PHE A 194 2.53 -3.75 0.00
CA PHE A 194 3.49 -2.68 0.03
C PHE A 194 3.95 -2.42 1.46
N THR A 195 5.24 -2.45 1.68
CA THR A 195 5.88 -2.09 2.95
C THR A 195 6.58 -0.73 2.83
N ALA A 196 6.77 -0.05 3.94
CA ALA A 196 7.64 1.12 3.98
C ALA A 196 9.09 0.66 3.67
N THR A 197 9.84 1.49 2.93
CA THR A 197 11.26 1.24 2.70
C THR A 197 12.04 1.29 4.00
N ALA A 198 13.19 0.63 4.06
CA ALA A 198 14.02 0.61 5.27
C ALA A 198 14.42 2.03 5.71
N GLU A 199 14.65 2.94 4.74
CA GLU A 199 14.95 4.34 5.01
C GLU A 199 13.77 5.09 5.65
N ALA A 200 12.52 4.78 5.23
CA ALA A 200 11.32 5.39 5.81
C ALA A 200 10.97 4.84 7.19
N GLN A 201 11.57 3.71 7.59
CA GLN A 201 11.40 3.11 8.92
C GLN A 201 12.39 3.66 9.95
N SER A 202 13.49 4.25 9.53
CA SER A 202 14.42 4.95 10.40
C SER A 202 13.98 6.41 10.56
N ALA A 203 13.70 6.82 11.80
CA ALA A 203 13.44 8.22 12.10
C ALA A 203 14.68 9.05 11.71
N PRO A 204 14.52 10.19 11.01
CA PRO A 204 15.64 11.06 10.73
C PRO A 204 16.22 11.55 12.08
N THR A 205 17.51 11.31 12.31
CA THR A 205 18.21 11.90 13.43
C THR A 205 18.42 13.39 13.14
N VAL A 206 17.58 14.23 13.73
CA VAL A 206 17.78 15.68 13.68
C VAL A 206 18.83 16.01 14.70
N ASN A 207 20.09 16.18 14.28
CA ASN A 207 21.12 16.77 15.11
C ASN A 207 20.92 18.29 15.08
N PHE A 208 20.28 18.82 16.11
CA PHE A 208 20.36 20.24 16.38
C PHE A 208 21.76 20.51 16.94
N ASP A 209 22.68 20.89 16.09
CA ASP A 209 23.92 21.53 16.53
C ASP A 209 23.53 22.92 17.06
N LEU A 210 23.11 22.97 18.31
CA LEU A 210 23.01 24.21 19.06
C LEU A 210 24.45 24.66 19.27
N GLY A 211 24.96 25.39 18.23
CA GLY A 211 26.31 25.90 18.21
C GLY A 211 26.80 26.28 19.60
N ALA A 212 27.90 25.69 20.00
CA ALA A 212 28.53 25.90 21.28
C ALA A 212 28.57 27.41 21.58
N GLN A 213 27.78 27.82 22.52
CA GLN A 213 27.76 29.22 22.99
C GLN A 213 29.13 29.53 23.58
N PRO A 214 29.97 30.38 22.99
CA PRO A 214 31.25 30.73 23.55
C PRO A 214 31.01 31.72 24.71
N GLY A 215 31.22 31.26 25.94
CA GLY A 215 31.38 32.11 27.08
C GLY A 215 30.15 32.29 27.97
N GLY A 216 29.89 31.34 28.82
CA GLY A 216 29.07 31.52 30.01
C GLY A 216 29.94 31.34 31.26
N GLY A 217 30.18 32.42 31.95
CA GLY A 217 31.09 32.56 33.06
C GLY A 217 30.95 31.54 34.20
N ALA A 218 32.05 31.31 34.89
CA ALA A 218 32.17 30.49 36.07
C ALA A 218 31.09 30.84 37.13
N PRO A 219 30.56 29.86 37.85
CA PRO A 219 29.64 30.13 38.94
C PRO A 219 30.39 30.87 40.07
N ALA A 220 29.91 32.04 40.43
CA ALA A 220 30.39 32.80 41.57
C ALA A 220 30.20 31.95 42.85
N THR A 221 31.28 31.68 43.56
CA THR A 221 31.30 31.09 44.89
C THR A 221 30.58 32.02 45.86
N ALA A 222 29.48 31.57 46.44
CA ALA A 222 28.81 32.26 47.52
C ALA A 222 29.68 32.26 48.78
N PRO A 223 29.77 33.40 49.52
CA PRO A 223 30.54 33.45 50.75
C PRO A 223 29.85 32.70 51.92
N GLY A 224 30.63 31.92 52.63
CA GLY A 224 30.20 31.06 53.70
C GLY A 224 29.48 31.82 54.84
N SER A 225 28.38 31.26 55.29
CA SER A 225 27.73 31.62 56.57
C SER A 225 28.31 30.77 57.71
N THR A 226 29.01 31.42 58.58
CA THR A 226 29.49 30.90 59.91
C THR A 226 28.30 30.72 60.85
N PRO A 227 28.11 29.58 61.54
CA PRO A 227 27.11 29.48 62.62
C PRO A 227 27.60 30.12 63.89
N PRO A 228 26.74 30.77 64.70
CA PRO A 228 27.08 31.29 66.00
C PRO A 228 27.11 30.17 67.05
N ALA A 229 27.92 30.43 68.11
CA ALA A 229 28.25 29.62 69.30
C ALA A 229 27.05 29.21 70.14
#